data_2b64ed4a5d0383441045632cb5ae63df
#
_entry.id   2b64ed4a5d0383441045632cb5ae63df
#
_cell.length_a   1.000
_cell.length_b   1.000
_cell.length_c   1.000
_cell.angle_alpha   90.00
_cell.angle_beta   90.00
_cell.angle_gamma   90.00
#
_symmetry.space_group_name_H-M   'P 1'
#
loop_
_entity.id
_entity.type
_entity.pdbx_description
1 polymer ?
#
loop_
_entity_poly.entity_id
_entity_poly.type
_entity_poly.pdbx_seq_one_letter_code
_entity_poly.pdbx_strand_id
1 'polypeptide(L)'
;VTYPWLFPDGLPSQFRAEPTSADARLACRLLDRMQRDPLLRHERICIEVQNRVAILEGAVGEPALKARAHALAWSIPGVHDVNNRLCPPSDA
;
A
#
# COMPACT_ATOMS: atom_id res chain seq x y z
N VAL A 1 -7.63 7.38 -0.51
CA VAL A 1 -7.28 7.51 -1.89
C VAL A 1 -6.41 6.38 -2.32
N THR A 2 -6.77 5.81 -3.43
CA THR A 2 -6.01 4.73 -3.94
C THR A 2 -4.95 5.26 -4.83
N TYR A 3 -3.79 4.83 -4.65
CA TYR A 3 -2.80 5.35 -5.45
C TYR A 3 -2.40 4.36 -6.41
N PRO A 4 -2.89 4.38 -7.45
CA PRO A 4 -2.64 3.43 -8.41
C PRO A 4 -1.41 3.62 -8.99
N TRP A 5 -0.83 4.34 -8.38
CA TRP A 5 0.32 4.13 -8.74
C TRP A 5 0.46 4.35 -10.04
N LEU A 6 -0.12 4.47 -10.15
CA LEU A 6 -0.42 4.29 -11.19
C LEU A 6 -0.61 5.43 -11.88
N PHE A 7 -0.56 6.23 -11.54
CA PHE A 7 -0.75 7.31 -12.17
C PHE A 7 -0.15 7.47 -13.35
N PRO A 8 -0.61 7.05 -14.13
CA PRO A 8 -0.12 7.24 -15.37
C PRO A 8 -0.34 8.65 -15.71
N ASP A 9 -0.15 8.99 -16.76
CA ASP A 9 -0.12 10.23 -17.19
C ASP A 9 -1.40 10.86 -17.26
N GLY A 10 -2.22 10.89 -17.37
CA GLY A 10 -3.43 11.54 -17.39
C GLY A 10 -3.90 12.13 -16.15
N LEU A 11 -3.09 12.06 -15.14
CA LEU A 11 -3.52 12.55 -13.92
C LEU A 11 -3.66 14.04 -13.98
N PRO A 12 -4.69 14.58 -13.45
CA PRO A 12 -4.85 16.02 -13.42
C PRO A 12 -3.70 16.66 -12.67
N SER A 13 -3.30 17.81 -13.09
CA SER A 13 -2.14 18.42 -12.48
C SER A 13 -2.34 18.67 -11.00
N GLN A 14 -3.54 18.84 -10.57
CA GLN A 14 -3.75 19.07 -9.15
C GLN A 14 -3.35 17.87 -8.34
N PHE A 15 -3.37 16.68 -8.93
CA PHE A 15 -2.93 15.55 -8.19
C PHE A 15 -1.45 15.37 -8.31
N ARG A 16 -0.85 16.05 -9.23
CA ARG A 16 0.55 15.91 -9.35
C ARG A 16 1.22 16.85 -8.45
N ALA A 17 0.51 17.71 -7.89
CA ALA A 17 1.08 18.57 -6.91
C ALA A 17 1.61 17.63 -5.92
N GLU A 18 2.63 17.92 -5.31
CA GLU A 18 3.21 17.04 -4.43
C GLU A 18 2.28 16.59 -3.40
N PRO A 19 2.51 15.47 -2.83
CA PRO A 19 1.67 14.95 -1.80
C PRO A 19 1.85 15.79 -0.57
N THR A 20 0.98 16.73 -0.38
CA THR A 20 1.07 17.59 0.77
C THR A 20 0.35 17.01 1.95
N SER A 21 -0.57 16.08 1.75
CA SER A 21 -1.30 15.52 2.88
C SER A 21 -0.48 14.43 3.55
N ALA A 22 -0.71 14.23 4.81
CA ALA A 22 -0.03 13.17 5.53
C ALA A 22 -0.36 11.81 4.93
N ASP A 23 -1.60 11.62 4.53
CA ASP A 23 -2.01 10.34 3.95
C ASP A 23 -1.26 10.06 2.65
N ALA A 24 -1.08 11.07 1.83
CA ALA A 24 -0.37 10.87 0.57
C ALA A 24 1.09 10.54 0.82
N ARG A 25 1.69 11.17 1.80
CA ARG A 25 3.09 10.87 2.13
C ARG A 25 3.24 9.46 2.66
N LEU A 26 2.29 9.04 3.49
CA LEU A 26 2.34 7.69 4.02
C LEU A 26 2.16 6.66 2.91
N ALA A 27 1.26 6.93 1.99
CA ALA A 27 1.05 6.02 0.87
C ALA A 27 2.31 5.88 0.03
N CYS A 28 3.00 6.97 -0.23
CA CYS A 28 4.23 6.92 -1.00
C CYS A 28 5.32 6.14 -0.27
N ARG A 29 5.44 6.34 1.02
CA ARG A 29 6.43 5.61 1.79
C ARG A 29 6.13 4.12 1.81
N LEU A 30 4.87 3.79 1.98
CA LEU A 30 4.47 2.40 2.04
C LEU A 30 4.69 1.72 0.70
N LEU A 31 4.34 2.40 -0.38
CA LEU A 31 4.56 1.85 -1.71
C LEU A 31 6.05 1.61 -1.95
N ASP A 32 6.88 2.58 -1.59
CA ASP A 32 8.30 2.45 -1.77
C ASP A 32 8.85 1.24 -1.00
N ARG A 33 8.43 1.09 0.23
CA ARG A 33 8.91 -0.01 1.04
C ARG A 33 8.43 -1.36 0.50
N MET A 34 7.21 -1.41 0.02
CA MET A 34 6.70 -2.65 -0.54
C MET A 34 7.45 -3.03 -1.81
N GLN A 35 7.78 -2.06 -2.63
CA GLN A 35 8.49 -2.34 -3.87
C GLN A 35 9.94 -2.71 -3.64
N ARG A 36 10.49 -2.35 -2.51
CA ARG A 36 11.85 -2.72 -2.17
C ARG A 36 11.93 -4.04 -1.44
N ASP A 37 10.81 -4.56 -1.03
CA ASP A 37 10.80 -5.80 -0.29
C ASP A 37 10.91 -6.97 -1.27
N PRO A 38 11.91 -7.81 -1.16
CA PRO A 38 12.10 -8.87 -2.14
C PRO A 38 10.99 -9.90 -2.19
N LEU A 39 10.21 -10.00 -1.13
CA LEU A 39 9.13 -10.95 -1.11
C LEU A 39 7.81 -10.33 -1.53
N LEU A 40 7.65 -9.04 -1.42
CA LEU A 40 6.39 -8.38 -1.73
C LEU A 40 6.38 -7.66 -3.07
N ARG A 41 7.54 -7.33 -3.58
CA ARG A 41 7.58 -6.48 -4.78
C ARG A 41 6.93 -7.08 -6.01
N HIS A 42 6.77 -8.38 -6.05
CA HIS A 42 6.13 -9.03 -7.19
C HIS A 42 4.65 -9.35 -6.94
N GLU A 43 4.16 -9.00 -5.77
CA GLU A 43 2.76 -9.25 -5.46
C GLU A 43 1.91 -8.11 -5.94
N ARG A 44 0.64 -8.37 -6.17
CA ARG A 44 -0.26 -7.33 -6.65
C ARG A 44 -0.96 -6.70 -5.47
N ILE A 45 -0.35 -5.71 -4.90
CA ILE A 45 -0.88 -5.06 -3.72
C ILE A 45 -1.24 -3.63 -4.04
N CYS A 46 -2.49 -3.28 -3.75
CA CYS A 46 -2.95 -1.92 -3.88
C CYS A 46 -2.95 -1.28 -2.51
N ILE A 47 -2.47 -0.07 -2.44
CA ILE A 47 -2.32 0.63 -1.19
C ILE A 47 -3.19 1.87 -1.18
N GLU A 48 -3.90 2.06 -0.10
CA GLU A 48 -4.69 3.25 0.08
C GLU A 48 -4.45 3.73 1.49
N VAL A 49 -4.39 5.02 1.72
CA VAL A 49 -4.24 5.55 3.06
C VAL A 49 -5.32 6.60 3.29
N GLN A 50 -6.10 6.42 4.36
CA GLN A 50 -7.14 7.36 4.72
C GLN A 50 -7.05 7.61 6.20
N ASN A 51 -6.91 8.86 6.60
CA ASN A 51 -6.81 9.23 8.01
C ASN A 51 -5.74 8.42 8.73
N ARG A 52 -4.61 8.22 8.03
CA ARG A 52 -3.47 7.49 8.58
C ARG A 52 -3.75 6.01 8.81
N VAL A 53 -4.81 5.49 8.21
CA VAL A 53 -5.09 4.06 8.23
C VAL A 53 -4.62 3.52 6.89
N ALA A 54 -3.71 2.58 6.92
CA ALA A 54 -3.22 1.96 5.69
C ALA A 54 -4.14 0.82 5.31
N ILE A 55 -4.67 0.87 4.12
CA ILE A 55 -5.57 -0.17 3.63
C ILE A 55 -4.85 -0.90 2.52
N LEU A 56 -4.69 -2.20 2.69
CA LEU A 56 -4.00 -3.04 1.73
C LEU A 56 -5.01 -3.96 1.07
N GLU A 57 -5.03 -3.98 -0.26
CA GLU A 57 -5.94 -4.83 -0.99
C GLU A 57 -5.20 -5.53 -2.11
N GLY A 58 -5.66 -6.65 -2.51
CA GLY A 58 -5.07 -7.39 -3.61
C GLY A 58 -4.91 -8.84 -3.27
N ALA A 59 -4.12 -9.52 -4.09
CA ALA A 59 -3.89 -10.95 -3.92
C ALA A 59 -2.42 -11.19 -3.64
N VAL A 60 -2.15 -12.09 -2.73
CA VAL A 60 -0.78 -12.50 -2.43
C VAL A 60 -0.69 -14.01 -2.61
N GLY A 61 0.49 -14.48 -2.88
CA GLY A 61 0.68 -15.89 -3.18
C GLY A 61 0.67 -16.81 -1.97
N GLU A 62 0.87 -16.28 -0.79
CA GLU A 62 0.91 -17.09 0.42
C GLU A 62 0.41 -16.32 1.61
N PRO A 63 -0.18 -16.98 2.59
CA PRO A 63 -0.64 -16.28 3.79
C PRO A 63 0.47 -15.56 4.53
N ALA A 64 1.69 -16.08 4.47
CA ALA A 64 2.80 -15.43 5.12
C ALA A 64 3.08 -14.05 4.53
N LEU A 65 2.77 -13.84 3.25
CA LEU A 65 2.99 -12.55 2.63
C LEU A 65 1.98 -11.53 3.11
N LYS A 66 0.78 -11.99 3.43
CA LYS A 66 -0.23 -11.10 4.01
C LYS A 66 0.27 -10.57 5.36
N ALA A 67 0.82 -11.46 6.18
CA ALA A 67 1.34 -11.07 7.48
C ALA A 67 2.56 -10.15 7.32
N ARG A 68 3.41 -10.44 6.33
CA ARG A 68 4.58 -9.62 6.10
C ARG A 68 4.19 -8.21 5.68
N ALA A 69 3.21 -8.09 4.80
CA ALA A 69 2.73 -6.79 4.36
C ALA A 69 2.14 -6.01 5.54
N HIS A 70 1.44 -6.71 6.43
CA HIS A 70 0.85 -6.09 7.60
C HIS A 70 1.95 -5.51 8.50
N ALA A 71 2.97 -6.30 8.76
CA ALA A 71 4.07 -5.84 9.60
C ALA A 71 4.81 -4.67 8.97
N LEU A 72 5.00 -4.73 7.65
CA LEU A 72 5.68 -3.66 6.96
C LEU A 72 4.86 -2.37 7.04
N ALA A 73 3.56 -2.45 6.86
CA ALA A 73 2.70 -1.28 6.94
C ALA A 73 2.76 -0.66 8.33
N TRP A 74 2.79 -1.48 9.36
CA TRP A 74 2.88 -0.95 10.70
C TRP A 74 4.24 -0.31 10.99
N SER A 75 5.26 -0.68 10.24
CA SER A 75 6.58 -0.12 10.48
C SER A 75 6.73 1.30 9.94
N ILE A 76 5.77 1.78 9.18
CA ILE A 76 5.87 3.12 8.59
C ILE A 76 5.50 4.15 9.65
N PRO A 77 6.40 5.09 9.94
CA PRO A 77 6.07 6.11 10.93
C PRO A 77 4.88 6.93 10.49
N GLY A 78 3.94 7.12 11.35
CA GLY A 78 2.74 7.90 11.05
C GLY A 78 1.51 7.06 10.79
N VAL A 79 1.67 5.77 10.58
CA VAL A 79 0.52 4.89 10.38
C VAL A 79 -0.12 4.63 11.74
N HIS A 80 -1.42 4.89 11.82
CA HIS A 80 -2.13 4.68 13.07
C HIS A 80 -2.84 3.34 13.10
N ASP A 81 -3.16 2.78 11.97
CA ASP A 81 -3.85 1.49 11.93
C ASP A 81 -3.65 0.88 10.55
N VAL A 82 -3.86 -0.41 10.45
CA VAL A 82 -3.70 -1.12 9.19
C VAL A 82 -4.93 -1.99 8.97
N ASN A 83 -5.57 -1.82 7.80
CA ASN A 83 -6.68 -2.65 7.41
C ASN A 83 -6.15 -3.55 6.30
N ASN A 84 -5.85 -4.78 6.63
CA ASN A 84 -5.21 -5.69 5.70
C ASN A 84 -6.24 -6.57 5.03
N ARG A 85 -6.59 -6.21 3.80
CA ARG A 85 -7.56 -6.98 3.03
C ARG A 85 -6.91 -7.81 1.95
N LEU A 86 -5.64 -8.12 2.11
CA LEU A 86 -4.98 -8.97 1.13
C LEU A 86 -5.57 -10.38 1.19
N CYS A 87 -5.72 -10.97 0.02
CA CYS A 87 -6.33 -12.27 -0.08
C CYS A 87 -5.29 -13.30 -0.48
N PRO A 88 -4.91 -14.19 0.42
CA PRO A 88 -4.03 -15.30 0.04
C PRO A 88 -4.83 -16.34 -0.73
N PRO A 89 -4.17 -17.28 -1.34
CA PRO A 89 -4.89 -18.31 -2.10
C PRO A 89 -5.81 -19.07 -1.18
N SER A 90 -6.97 -19.35 -1.71
CA SER A 90 -7.91 -20.10 -0.92
C SER A 90 -7.57 -21.54 -1.03
N ASP A 91 -7.69 -22.24 0.09
CA ASP A 91 -7.42 -23.59 0.02
C ASP A 91 -8.59 -24.29 -0.13
N ALA A 92 -9.62 -23.75 -0.21
CA ALA A 92 -10.87 -24.43 -0.16
C ALA A 92 -11.09 -25.31 -1.22
#